data_7cedea4b72943f39c828153c9d404821
#
_entry.id   7cedea4b72943f39c828153c9d404821
#
_cell.length_a   1.000
_cell.length_b   1.000
_cell.length_c   1.000
_cell.angle_alpha   90.00
_cell.angle_beta   90.00
_cell.angle_gamma   90.00
#
_symmetry.space_group_name_H-M   'P 1'
#
loop_
_entity.id
_entity.type
_entity.pdbx_description
1 polymer ?
#
loop_
_entity_poly.entity_id
_entity_poly.type
_entity_poly.pdbx_seq_one_letter_code
_entity_poly.pdbx_strand_id
1 'polypeptide(L)'
;MTKSISKIATDIELSHDRTLTQRQRSFAQYFVEGIYSNAECARKAGYSEKVCWKQASVLLNGRDFPHVVEYVQELREERERKYGVTV
;
A
#
# COMPACT_ATOMS: atom_id res chain seq x y z
N MET A 1 -5.36 -10.39 29.66
CA MET A 1 -5.29 -10.46 29.07
C MET A 1 -4.42 -10.75 28.51
N THR A 2 -3.99 -11.36 28.71
CA THR A 2 -3.12 -11.78 28.24
C THR A 2 -2.93 -11.53 27.02
N LYS A 3 -3.63 -11.68 26.44
CA LYS A 3 -3.45 -11.40 25.28
C LYS A 3 -2.90 -10.12 25.19
N SER A 4 -2.89 -9.40 26.13
CA SER A 4 -2.43 -8.11 25.94
C SER A 4 -1.00 -8.06 25.61
N ILE A 5 -0.22 -8.88 26.14
CA ILE A 5 1.14 -8.83 25.83
C ILE A 5 1.43 -9.27 24.48
N SER A 6 1.06 -10.39 24.13
CA SER A 6 1.37 -10.84 22.84
C SER A 6 0.66 -9.94 21.92
N LYS A 7 -0.40 -9.33 22.35
CA LYS A 7 -1.07 -8.48 21.52
C LYS A 7 -0.26 -7.25 21.23
N ILE A 8 0.45 -6.78 22.16
CA ILE A 8 1.24 -5.62 21.93
C ILE A 8 2.29 -5.86 20.91
N ALA A 9 2.98 -6.94 21.03
CA ALA A 9 4.02 -7.24 20.09
C ALA A 9 3.38 -7.39 18.72
N THR A 10 2.28 -8.04 18.71
CA THR A 10 1.61 -8.26 17.46
C THR A 10 1.12 -6.96 16.89
N ASP A 11 0.66 -6.09 17.76
CA ASP A 11 0.16 -4.84 17.28
C ASP A 11 1.23 -4.04 16.58
N ILE A 12 2.41 -4.09 17.05
CA ILE A 12 3.47 -3.37 16.42
C ILE A 12 3.69 -3.91 15.05
N GLU A 13 3.72 -5.18 14.87
CA GLU A 13 3.88 -5.72 13.62
C GLU A 13 2.68 -5.57 12.80
N LEU A 14 1.50 -5.77 13.33
CA LEU A 14 0.33 -5.69 12.55
C LEU A 14 -0.17 -4.30 12.36
N SER A 15 0.31 -3.34 13.10
CA SER A 15 -0.19 -2.01 12.93
C SER A 15 -0.02 -1.58 11.50
N HIS A 16 0.99 -2.07 10.87
CA HIS A 16 1.24 -1.74 9.51
C HIS A 16 0.07 -2.24 8.71
N ASP A 17 -0.35 -3.47 8.93
CA ASP A 17 -1.42 -4.04 8.18
C ASP A 17 -2.72 -3.42 8.56
N ARG A 18 -2.90 -3.11 9.80
CA ARG A 18 -4.15 -2.56 10.22
C ARG A 18 -4.37 -1.18 9.71
N THR A 19 -3.33 -0.43 9.46
CA THR A 19 -3.52 0.90 8.98
C THR A 19 -3.74 0.91 7.48
N LEU A 20 -3.56 -0.24 6.83
CA LEU A 20 -3.80 -0.28 5.41
C LEU A 20 -5.17 -0.86 5.15
N THR A 21 -6.00 -0.15 4.45
CA THR A 21 -7.30 -0.67 4.09
C THR A 21 -7.11 -1.57 2.88
N GLN A 22 -8.10 -2.33 2.56
CA GLN A 22 -8.03 -3.20 1.41
C GLN A 22 -7.84 -2.40 0.13
N ARG A 23 -8.47 -1.25 0.05
CA ARG A 23 -8.32 -0.40 -1.11
C ARG A 23 -6.89 0.10 -1.23
N GLN A 24 -6.29 0.46 -0.11
CA GLN A 24 -4.92 0.95 -0.13
C GLN A 24 -3.97 -0.14 -0.55
N ARG A 25 -4.20 -1.36 -0.10
CA ARG A 25 -3.35 -2.46 -0.49
C ARG A 25 -3.49 -2.72 -1.96
N SER A 26 -4.70 -2.75 -2.45
CA SER A 26 -4.95 -3.00 -3.86
C SER A 26 -4.33 -1.91 -4.71
N PHE A 27 -4.45 -0.67 -4.27
CA PHE A 27 -3.87 0.44 -5.00
C PHE A 27 -2.36 0.26 -5.12
N ALA A 28 -1.70 -0.09 -4.02
CA ALA A 28 -0.26 -0.25 -4.05
C ALA A 28 0.15 -1.38 -4.97
N GLN A 29 -0.60 -2.46 -4.98
CA GLN A 29 -0.27 -3.58 -5.81
C GLN A 29 -0.40 -3.24 -7.28
N TYR A 30 -1.44 -2.54 -7.67
CA TYR A 30 -1.60 -2.13 -9.05
C TYR A 30 -0.52 -1.11 -9.42
N PHE A 31 -0.20 -0.24 -8.48
CA PHE A 31 0.78 0.80 -8.75
C PHE A 31 2.15 0.19 -9.02
N VAL A 32 2.52 -0.82 -8.27
CA VAL A 32 3.83 -1.42 -8.43
C VAL A 32 3.94 -2.21 -9.74
N GLU A 33 2.82 -2.66 -10.27
CA GLU A 33 2.85 -3.36 -11.53
C GLU A 33 3.31 -2.44 -12.65
N GLY A 34 3.03 -1.15 -12.50
CA GLY A 34 3.55 -0.21 -13.46
C GLY A 34 2.90 -0.12 -14.83
N ILE A 35 1.78 -0.79 -15.02
CA ILE A 35 1.13 -0.74 -16.31
C ILE A 35 -0.12 0.12 -16.31
N TYR A 36 -0.49 0.68 -15.18
CA TYR A 36 -1.67 1.52 -15.12
C TYR A 36 -1.30 2.92 -14.70
N SER A 37 -2.09 3.89 -15.09
CA SER A 37 -1.85 5.24 -14.62
C SER A 37 -2.22 5.28 -13.15
N ASN A 38 -1.78 6.30 -12.44
CA ASN A 38 -2.06 6.41 -11.02
C ASN A 38 -3.56 6.45 -10.78
N ALA A 39 -4.28 7.21 -11.57
CA ALA A 39 -5.71 7.30 -11.40
C ALA A 39 -6.39 5.97 -11.66
N GLU A 40 -5.87 5.23 -12.62
CA GLU A 40 -6.44 3.94 -12.91
C GLU A 40 -6.17 2.94 -11.81
N CYS A 41 -5.01 3.03 -11.18
CA CYS A 41 -4.71 2.18 -10.06
C CYS A 41 -5.74 2.41 -8.95
N ALA A 42 -6.08 3.66 -8.72
CA ALA A 42 -7.05 3.97 -7.67
C ALA A 42 -8.43 3.48 -8.06
N ARG A 43 -8.79 3.63 -9.32
CA ARG A 43 -10.09 3.19 -9.76
C ARG A 43 -10.22 1.69 -9.63
N LYS A 44 -9.19 0.97 -10.03
CA LYS A 44 -9.23 -0.48 -9.94
C LYS A 44 -9.22 -0.94 -8.50
N ALA A 45 -8.67 -0.14 -7.62
CA ALA A 45 -8.63 -0.48 -6.22
C ALA A 45 -9.97 -0.24 -5.52
N GLY A 46 -10.89 0.38 -6.20
CA GLY A 46 -12.21 0.58 -5.63
C GLY A 46 -12.56 2.00 -5.25
N TYR A 47 -11.71 2.95 -5.56
CA TYR A 47 -12.04 4.32 -5.24
C TYR A 47 -12.96 4.88 -6.31
N SER A 48 -13.75 5.85 -5.94
CA SER A 48 -14.73 6.40 -6.83
C SER A 48 -14.07 7.04 -8.04
N GLU A 49 -14.65 6.88 -9.19
CA GLU A 49 -14.10 7.42 -10.38
C GLU A 49 -13.99 8.93 -10.33
N LYS A 50 -14.86 9.56 -9.60
CA LYS A 50 -14.82 11.00 -9.52
C LYS A 50 -13.60 11.52 -8.80
N VAL A 51 -13.09 10.75 -7.84
CA VAL A 51 -11.95 11.23 -7.07
C VAL A 51 -10.72 10.38 -7.21
N CYS A 52 -10.73 9.41 -8.10
CA CYS A 52 -9.60 8.48 -8.16
C CYS A 52 -8.29 9.19 -8.43
N TRP A 53 -8.28 10.20 -9.28
CA TRP A 53 -7.04 10.88 -9.58
C TRP A 53 -6.51 11.62 -8.37
N LYS A 54 -7.43 12.20 -7.60
CA LYS A 54 -7.04 12.94 -6.44
C LYS A 54 -6.60 11.98 -5.35
N GLN A 55 -7.30 10.88 -5.22
CA GLN A 55 -6.99 9.91 -4.22
C GLN A 55 -5.61 9.30 -4.47
N ALA A 56 -5.29 9.07 -5.72
CA ALA A 56 -3.98 8.53 -6.06
C ALA A 56 -2.87 9.49 -5.61
N SER A 57 -3.07 10.78 -5.84
CA SER A 57 -2.10 11.75 -5.44
C SER A 57 -1.94 11.77 -3.94
N VAL A 58 -3.03 11.73 -3.23
CA VAL A 58 -3.00 11.78 -1.79
C VAL A 58 -2.31 10.55 -1.22
N LEU A 59 -2.59 9.38 -1.79
CA LEU A 59 -2.00 8.15 -1.30
C LEU A 59 -0.51 8.09 -1.53
N LEU A 60 -0.04 8.75 -2.56
CA LEU A 60 1.37 8.68 -2.89
C LEU A 60 2.21 9.83 -2.35
N ASN A 61 1.60 10.79 -1.70
CA ASN A 61 2.36 11.94 -1.28
C ASN A 61 3.21 11.71 -0.03
N GLY A 62 2.99 10.62 0.66
CA GLY A 62 3.82 10.31 1.80
C GLY A 62 3.57 11.14 3.04
N ARG A 63 2.67 12.09 2.97
CA ARG A 63 2.41 12.92 4.09
C ARG A 63 1.20 12.47 4.83
N ASP A 64 0.11 12.23 4.15
CA ASP A 64 -1.12 11.81 4.77
C ASP A 64 -1.15 10.30 4.98
N PHE A 65 -0.54 9.56 4.11
CA PHE A 65 -0.57 8.11 4.20
C PHE A 65 0.81 7.51 4.00
N PRO A 66 1.73 7.79 4.92
CA PRO A 66 3.09 7.29 4.76
C PRO A 66 3.16 5.76 4.73
N HIS A 67 2.20 5.10 5.40
CA HIS A 67 2.22 3.65 5.42
C HIS A 67 1.92 3.05 4.04
N VAL A 68 1.22 3.79 3.19
CA VAL A 68 0.97 3.32 1.85
C VAL A 68 2.27 3.37 1.04
N VAL A 69 3.02 4.45 1.23
CA VAL A 69 4.28 4.61 0.52
C VAL A 69 5.27 3.53 0.97
N GLU A 70 5.27 3.21 2.26
CA GLU A 70 6.14 2.18 2.77
C GLU A 70 5.76 0.83 2.18
N TYR A 71 4.49 0.57 2.06
CA TYR A 71 4.05 -0.70 1.52
C TYR A 71 4.43 -0.80 0.04
N VAL A 72 4.32 0.29 -0.70
CA VAL A 72 4.73 0.32 -2.09
C VAL A 72 6.23 -0.01 -2.18
N GLN A 73 7.01 0.54 -1.27
CA GLN A 73 8.42 0.31 -1.28
C GLN A 73 8.72 -1.15 -1.00
N GLU A 74 8.04 -1.76 -0.06
CA GLU A 74 8.21 -3.15 0.25
C GLU A 74 7.85 -4.02 -0.93
N LEU A 75 6.78 -3.69 -1.62
CA LEU A 75 6.37 -4.47 -2.78
C LEU A 75 7.41 -4.38 -3.89
N ARG A 76 8.00 -3.21 -4.06
CA ARG A 76 9.01 -3.06 -5.08
C ARG A 76 10.24 -3.88 -4.75
N GLU A 77 10.66 -3.85 -3.50
CA GLU A 77 11.81 -4.62 -3.11
C GLU A 77 11.56 -6.10 -3.26
N GLU A 78 10.34 -6.51 -2.99
CA GLU A 78 10.02 -7.90 -3.12
C GLU A 78 10.04 -8.32 -4.58
N ARG A 79 9.55 -7.47 -5.46
CA ARG A 79 9.57 -7.79 -6.87
C ARG A 79 10.99 -7.90 -7.37
N GLU A 80 11.86 -6.99 -6.95
CA GLU A 80 13.23 -7.03 -7.36
C GLU A 80 13.90 -8.30 -6.89
N ARG A 81 13.61 -8.70 -5.67
CA ARG A 81 14.22 -9.89 -5.13
C ARG A 81 13.72 -11.10 -5.89
N LYS A 82 12.42 -11.13 -6.14
CA LYS A 82 11.82 -12.24 -6.77
C LYS A 82 12.19 -12.39 -8.22
N TYR A 83 12.31 -11.35 -8.95
CA TYR A 83 12.57 -11.43 -10.36
C TYR A 83 14.01 -11.06 -10.73
N GLY A 84 14.80 -10.87 -9.73
CA GLY A 84 16.21 -10.65 -9.99
C GLY A 84 16.49 -9.52 -10.85
N VAL A 85 15.83 -8.53 -10.73
CA VAL A 85 16.05 -7.48 -11.48
C VAL A 85 17.26 -6.94 -11.52
N THR A 86 18.03 -7.08 -12.00
CA THR A 86 19.18 -6.55 -12.01
C THR A 86 19.36 -5.81 -13.05
N VAL A 87 19.08 -5.75 -13.72
CA VAL A 87 19.32 -5.05 -14.79
C VAL A 87 19.90 -4.41 -14.87
#